data_ae951312c2e287cc1900b1be764edbbc
#
_entry.id   ae951312c2e287cc1900b1be764edbbc
#
_cell.length_a   1.000
_cell.length_b   1.000
_cell.length_c   1.000
_cell.angle_alpha   90.00
_cell.angle_beta   90.00
_cell.angle_gamma   90.00
#
_symmetry.space_group_name_H-M   'P 1'
#
loop_
_entity.id
_entity.type
_entity.pdbx_description
1 polymer ?
#
loop_
_entity_poly.entity_id
_entity_poly.type
_entity_poly.pdbx_seq_one_letter_code
_entity_poly.pdbx_strand_id
1 'polypeptide(L)'
;MPALKLKPLFEKKVDPVTEILRDVFKDNNYALSFLGALSIGIGVSQTNNLQAQDDVEEVIVTAAKKEQNIQDVAMSVQAISAAELERKNIKSLEDIANLSPAVTFNNVGPGKSNFYIRGVSDGSIMNSYAGTESTTALYLDEQPLTAQSLTPDLHVYDIERVEVLMGPQGTLYGSSSTSGNIKIITKKPDTSSLDYGFDVEYGSLKEGAIDSSLEAFVNIPIGSNMAARLSAYNVQDGGWIDNQKASFTYQNGGINYTINNFTDPYDVAENDYNDSTKEGARLRLAGEFDNFDLDISFLTQDSIVNGSYETDILNDLQTAEQSRRTNTRFAPEVYKDNFDQMSISLSGSITDDIDVVLTSSIFERDT
;
A
#
# COMPACT_ATOMS: atom_id res chain seq x y z
N MET A 1 6.43 -15.75 -48.21
CA MET A 1 7.37 -15.88 -47.04
C MET A 1 6.50 -16.01 -45.81
N PRO A 2 6.52 -17.11 -45.06
CA PRO A 2 5.72 -17.24 -43.85
C PRO A 2 6.37 -16.47 -42.70
N ALA A 3 5.57 -15.70 -41.97
CA ALA A 3 5.98 -14.95 -40.81
C ALA A 3 6.40 -15.88 -39.65
N LEU A 4 7.63 -15.69 -39.18
CA LEU A 4 8.19 -16.40 -38.04
C LEU A 4 7.45 -15.93 -36.78
N LYS A 5 6.59 -16.77 -36.22
CA LYS A 5 6.03 -16.56 -34.87
C LYS A 5 7.13 -16.86 -33.85
N LEU A 6 7.74 -15.82 -33.31
CA LEU A 6 8.54 -15.92 -32.09
C LEU A 6 7.61 -16.23 -30.92
N LYS A 7 7.68 -17.46 -30.40
CA LYS A 7 7.14 -17.77 -29.08
C LYS A 7 7.86 -16.93 -28.02
N PRO A 8 7.16 -16.35 -27.03
CA PRO A 8 7.83 -15.71 -25.91
C PRO A 8 8.63 -16.76 -25.12
N LEU A 9 9.91 -16.50 -24.94
CA LEU A 9 10.90 -17.40 -24.33
C LEU A 9 10.86 -17.43 -22.79
N PHE A 10 9.88 -16.79 -22.16
CA PHE A 10 9.66 -16.81 -20.72
C PHE A 10 8.17 -17.06 -20.42
N GLU A 11 7.78 -18.34 -20.34
CA GLU A 11 6.66 -18.70 -19.48
C GLU A 11 7.13 -18.47 -18.02
N LYS A 12 6.68 -17.37 -17.41
CA LYS A 12 6.84 -17.15 -15.95
C LYS A 12 6.18 -18.33 -15.24
N LYS A 13 6.97 -19.20 -14.62
CA LYS A 13 6.46 -20.15 -13.64
C LYS A 13 6.19 -19.33 -12.38
N VAL A 14 4.93 -19.04 -12.12
CA VAL A 14 4.48 -18.54 -10.84
C VAL A 14 4.81 -19.61 -9.79
N ASP A 15 5.37 -19.20 -8.65
CA ASP A 15 5.65 -20.11 -7.55
C ASP A 15 4.33 -20.79 -7.11
N PRO A 16 4.31 -22.12 -6.91
CA PRO A 16 3.12 -22.84 -6.48
C PRO A 16 2.46 -22.28 -5.21
N VAL A 17 3.23 -21.68 -4.31
CA VAL A 17 2.70 -21.06 -3.07
C VAL A 17 1.94 -19.77 -3.41
N THR A 18 2.46 -18.95 -4.30
CA THR A 18 1.81 -17.73 -4.78
C THR A 18 0.50 -18.07 -5.51
N GLU A 19 0.50 -19.15 -6.31
CA GLU A 19 -0.70 -19.60 -7.02
C GLU A 19 -1.78 -20.11 -6.05
N ILE A 20 -1.40 -20.89 -5.03
CA ILE A 20 -2.31 -21.38 -3.98
C ILE A 20 -2.90 -20.23 -3.18
N LEU A 21 -2.08 -19.26 -2.76
CA LEU A 21 -2.56 -18.11 -1.99
C LEU A 21 -3.44 -17.19 -2.85
N ARG A 22 -3.05 -16.95 -4.09
CA ARG A 22 -3.86 -16.19 -5.04
C ARG A 22 -5.19 -16.87 -5.35
N ASP A 23 -5.23 -18.21 -5.47
CA ASP A 23 -6.48 -18.95 -5.68
C ASP A 23 -7.36 -18.98 -4.43
N VAL A 24 -6.76 -19.03 -3.22
CA VAL A 24 -7.50 -18.97 -1.95
C VAL A 24 -8.17 -17.60 -1.75
N PHE A 25 -7.54 -16.51 -2.21
CA PHE A 25 -8.04 -15.14 -2.01
C PHE A 25 -8.73 -14.55 -3.26
N LYS A 26 -8.69 -15.22 -4.41
CA LYS A 26 -9.22 -14.72 -5.68
C LYS A 26 -10.75 -14.68 -5.79
N ASP A 27 -11.44 -15.47 -5.00
CA ASP A 27 -12.91 -15.43 -4.92
C ASP A 27 -13.33 -14.60 -3.71
N ASN A 28 -13.89 -13.40 -3.92
CA ASN A 28 -14.48 -12.52 -2.89
C ASN A 28 -15.36 -13.24 -1.85
N ASN A 29 -15.87 -14.45 -2.19
CA ASN A 29 -16.65 -15.27 -1.29
C ASN A 29 -15.80 -15.94 -0.19
N TYR A 30 -14.49 -16.12 -0.34
CA TYR A 30 -13.65 -16.76 0.69
C TYR A 30 -13.15 -15.76 1.72
N ALA A 31 -12.84 -14.53 1.34
CA ALA A 31 -12.54 -13.45 2.29
C ALA A 31 -13.75 -13.19 3.21
N LEU A 32 -14.95 -13.09 2.64
CA LEU A 32 -16.20 -13.00 3.39
C LEU A 32 -16.52 -14.26 4.22
N SER A 33 -16.16 -15.46 3.73
CA SER A 33 -16.37 -16.72 4.45
C SER A 33 -15.39 -16.87 5.62
N PHE A 34 -14.15 -16.45 5.47
CA PHE A 34 -13.15 -16.44 6.54
C PHE A 34 -13.53 -15.45 7.65
N LEU A 35 -14.01 -14.27 7.28
CA LEU A 35 -14.51 -13.27 8.21
C LEU A 35 -15.84 -13.68 8.87
N GLY A 36 -16.72 -14.36 8.14
CA GLY A 36 -17.94 -14.96 8.68
C GLY A 36 -17.67 -16.07 9.70
N ALA A 37 -16.60 -16.85 9.54
CA ALA A 37 -16.19 -17.88 10.49
C ALA A 37 -15.60 -17.30 11.78
N LEU A 38 -14.91 -16.14 11.69
CA LEU A 38 -14.40 -15.42 12.87
C LEU A 38 -15.52 -14.79 13.72
N SER A 39 -16.61 -14.31 13.08
CA SER A 39 -17.72 -13.65 13.77
C SER A 39 -18.61 -14.55 14.64
N ILE A 40 -18.54 -15.86 14.49
CA ILE A 40 -19.36 -16.82 15.26
C ILE A 40 -18.75 -17.17 16.64
N GLY A 41 -17.49 -16.78 16.91
CA GLY A 41 -16.76 -17.11 18.14
C GLY A 41 -16.76 -16.08 19.27
N ILE A 42 -17.33 -14.89 19.08
CA ILE A 42 -17.15 -13.78 20.03
C ILE A 42 -18.36 -13.62 20.97
N GLY A 43 -18.30 -14.29 22.08
CA GLY A 43 -19.02 -13.93 23.30
C GLY A 43 -18.03 -13.54 24.39
N VAL A 44 -18.18 -12.30 24.84
CA VAL A 44 -17.62 -11.72 26.08
C VAL A 44 -16.33 -10.90 25.94
N SER A 45 -16.52 -9.62 25.82
CA SER A 45 -15.53 -8.57 26.13
C SER A 45 -15.31 -8.44 27.65
N GLN A 46 -14.06 -8.61 28.08
CA GLN A 46 -13.62 -8.10 29.37
C GLN A 46 -13.02 -6.70 29.15
N THR A 47 -13.68 -5.70 29.72
CA THR A 47 -13.15 -4.35 29.84
C THR A 47 -12.00 -4.36 30.84
N ASN A 48 -10.78 -4.35 30.38
CA ASN A 48 -9.62 -4.04 31.21
C ASN A 48 -9.53 -2.54 31.44
N ASN A 49 -9.53 -2.13 32.72
CA ASN A 49 -9.23 -0.77 33.12
C ASN A 49 -7.78 -0.41 32.74
N LEU A 50 -7.62 0.40 31.72
CA LEU A 50 -6.35 1.04 31.40
C LEU A 50 -6.05 2.07 32.49
N GLN A 51 -5.19 1.74 33.43
CA GLN A 51 -4.48 2.73 34.23
C GLN A 51 -3.41 3.33 33.32
N ALA A 52 -3.52 4.61 33.05
CA ALA A 52 -2.44 5.36 32.42
C ALA A 52 -1.24 5.38 33.36
N GLN A 53 -0.24 4.60 33.03
CA GLN A 53 1.08 4.66 33.62
C GLN A 53 1.88 5.57 32.68
N ASP A 54 2.37 6.70 33.17
CA ASP A 54 3.31 7.60 32.49
C ASP A 54 4.71 6.94 32.45
N ASP A 55 4.81 5.78 31.82
CA ASP A 55 6.11 5.28 31.38
C ASP A 55 6.42 5.98 30.05
N VAL A 56 7.53 6.66 30.00
CA VAL A 56 8.09 7.21 28.75
C VAL A 56 8.33 6.00 27.85
N GLU A 57 7.45 5.80 26.89
CA GLU A 57 7.52 4.69 25.95
C GLU A 57 8.86 4.77 25.20
N GLU A 58 9.72 3.77 25.38
CA GLU A 58 10.99 3.69 24.70
C GLU A 58 10.74 3.39 23.22
N VAL A 59 11.05 4.33 22.34
CA VAL A 59 10.82 4.20 20.92
C VAL A 59 12.00 3.47 20.28
N ILE A 60 11.79 2.21 19.92
CA ILE A 60 12.75 1.37 19.18
C ILE A 60 12.57 1.56 17.69
N VAL A 61 13.67 1.74 16.97
CA VAL A 61 13.71 1.89 15.50
C VAL A 61 14.73 0.94 14.87
N THR A 62 14.54 0.63 13.59
CA THR A 62 15.43 -0.24 12.80
C THR A 62 16.19 0.53 11.71
N ALA A 63 16.34 1.84 11.90
CA ALA A 63 16.94 2.77 10.95
C ALA A 63 18.39 2.40 10.54
N ALA A 64 19.17 1.80 11.45
CA ALA A 64 20.52 1.34 11.19
C ALA A 64 20.61 -0.16 10.84
N LYS A 65 19.50 -0.77 10.38
CA LYS A 65 19.38 -2.22 10.11
C LYS A 65 19.54 -3.10 11.37
N LYS A 66 19.40 -2.52 12.54
CA LYS A 66 19.32 -3.18 13.83
C LYS A 66 18.40 -2.40 14.75
N GLU A 67 17.80 -3.08 15.70
CA GLU A 67 16.94 -2.46 16.72
C GLU A 67 17.77 -1.61 17.65
N GLN A 68 17.43 -0.34 17.78
CA GLN A 68 18.08 0.63 18.64
C GLN A 68 17.06 1.63 19.19
N ASN A 69 17.32 2.18 20.38
CA ASN A 69 16.55 3.31 20.84
C ASN A 69 16.74 4.51 19.91
N ILE A 70 15.65 5.20 19.56
CA ILE A 70 15.69 6.37 18.65
C ILE A 70 16.66 7.45 19.14
N GLN A 71 16.88 7.55 20.45
CA GLN A 71 17.81 8.52 21.05
C GLN A 71 19.28 8.18 20.79
N ASP A 72 19.60 6.90 20.50
CA ASP A 72 20.96 6.43 20.27
C ASP A 72 21.31 6.38 18.79
N VAL A 73 20.34 6.66 17.91
CA VAL A 73 20.56 6.62 16.47
C VAL A 73 21.20 7.92 15.97
N ALA A 74 22.39 7.81 15.36
CA ALA A 74 23.16 8.95 14.84
C ALA A 74 22.64 9.49 13.49
N MET A 75 21.32 9.52 13.30
CA MET A 75 20.67 10.07 12.11
C MET A 75 19.33 10.70 12.47
N SER A 76 18.79 11.53 11.57
CA SER A 76 17.47 12.13 11.76
C SER A 76 16.38 11.12 11.41
N VAL A 77 15.71 10.59 12.42
CA VAL A 77 14.62 9.62 12.29
C VAL A 77 13.38 10.16 12.98
N GLN A 78 12.22 9.95 12.36
CA GLN A 78 10.91 10.09 12.98
C GLN A 78 10.24 8.73 12.99
N ALA A 79 9.77 8.27 14.13
CA ALA A 79 8.96 7.08 14.27
C ALA A 79 7.51 7.46 14.58
N ILE A 80 6.57 6.81 13.92
CA ILE A 80 5.13 6.96 14.13
C ILE A 80 4.62 5.60 14.59
N SER A 81 4.14 5.51 15.83
CA SER A 81 3.74 4.24 16.42
C SER A 81 2.38 3.75 15.92
N ALA A 82 2.08 2.45 16.10
CA ALA A 82 0.77 1.86 15.81
C ALA A 82 -0.37 2.64 16.48
N ALA A 83 -0.22 2.99 17.77
CA ALA A 83 -1.21 3.76 18.50
C ALA A 83 -1.47 5.15 17.92
N GLU A 84 -0.46 5.80 17.34
CA GLU A 84 -0.64 7.06 16.62
C GLU A 84 -1.32 6.87 15.28
N LEU A 85 -0.96 5.83 14.52
CA LEU A 85 -1.59 5.47 13.25
C LEU A 85 -3.09 5.18 13.46
N GLU A 86 -3.43 4.35 14.43
CA GLU A 86 -4.82 4.00 14.78
C GLU A 86 -5.61 5.24 15.25
N ARG A 87 -5.06 6.02 16.21
CA ARG A 87 -5.73 7.22 16.73
C ARG A 87 -6.06 8.25 15.65
N LYS A 88 -5.24 8.35 14.61
CA LYS A 88 -5.40 9.28 13.50
C LYS A 88 -6.08 8.67 12.28
N ASN A 89 -6.50 7.43 12.38
CA ASN A 89 -7.13 6.66 11.29
C ASN A 89 -6.30 6.69 9.98
N ILE A 90 -5.02 6.35 10.08
CA ILE A 90 -4.09 6.32 8.96
C ILE A 90 -4.26 5.02 8.19
N LYS A 91 -4.75 5.11 6.96
CA LYS A 91 -5.06 3.96 6.09
C LYS A 91 -4.23 3.92 4.82
N SER A 92 -3.64 5.05 4.44
CA SER A 92 -2.91 5.20 3.19
C SER A 92 -1.51 5.76 3.41
N LEU A 93 -0.68 5.63 2.40
CA LEU A 93 0.64 6.26 2.38
C LEU A 93 0.56 7.80 2.37
N GLU A 94 -0.50 8.36 1.79
CA GLU A 94 -0.76 9.81 1.80
C GLU A 94 -0.98 10.33 3.21
N ASP A 95 -1.73 9.57 4.03
CA ASP A 95 -1.98 9.92 5.42
C ASP A 95 -0.69 9.96 6.23
N ILE A 96 0.26 9.04 5.96
CA ILE A 96 1.60 9.05 6.56
C ILE A 96 2.33 10.35 6.24
N ALA A 97 2.26 10.82 4.99
CA ALA A 97 2.90 12.09 4.61
C ALA A 97 2.33 13.27 5.40
N ASN A 98 1.03 13.26 5.71
CA ASN A 98 0.38 14.29 6.52
C ASN A 98 0.84 14.30 7.99
N LEU A 99 1.44 13.20 8.49
CA LEU A 99 1.98 13.11 9.85
C LEU A 99 3.41 13.61 9.97
N SER A 100 4.14 13.70 8.88
CA SER A 100 5.55 14.11 8.88
C SER A 100 5.73 15.43 8.12
N PRO A 101 6.05 16.55 8.81
CA PRO A 101 6.32 17.82 8.14
C PRO A 101 7.50 17.78 7.16
N ALA A 102 8.35 16.76 7.26
CA ALA A 102 9.49 16.56 6.38
C ALA A 102 9.11 15.84 5.08
N VAL A 103 7.96 15.18 5.02
CA VAL A 103 7.49 14.41 3.87
C VAL A 103 6.49 15.21 3.07
N THR A 104 6.69 15.26 1.78
CA THR A 104 5.73 15.79 0.80
C THR A 104 5.26 14.64 -0.07
N PHE A 105 3.97 14.55 -0.28
CA PHE A 105 3.34 13.55 -1.12
C PHE A 105 2.76 14.23 -2.36
N ASN A 106 3.04 13.68 -3.51
CA ASN A 106 2.46 14.14 -4.75
C ASN A 106 1.64 13.02 -5.37
N ASN A 107 0.35 13.25 -5.55
CA ASN A 107 -0.64 12.26 -5.94
C ASN A 107 -1.48 12.78 -7.11
N VAL A 108 -1.57 11.97 -8.16
CA VAL A 108 -2.50 12.19 -9.29
C VAL A 108 -3.58 11.09 -9.34
N GLY A 109 -3.69 10.31 -8.28
CA GLY A 109 -4.64 9.21 -8.10
C GLY A 109 -3.97 8.03 -7.39
N PRO A 110 -4.74 7.09 -6.83
CA PRO A 110 -4.21 5.89 -6.20
C PRO A 110 -3.24 5.14 -7.12
N GLY A 111 -2.14 4.65 -6.56
CA GLY A 111 -1.07 4.00 -7.33
C GLY A 111 -0.23 4.92 -8.21
N LYS A 112 -0.53 6.20 -8.27
CA LYS A 112 0.18 7.20 -9.09
C LYS A 112 0.80 8.30 -8.22
N SER A 113 1.65 7.89 -7.29
CA SER A 113 2.15 8.76 -6.22
C SER A 113 3.66 8.68 -6.05
N ASN A 114 4.24 9.78 -5.56
CA ASN A 114 5.64 9.84 -5.16
C ASN A 114 5.81 10.58 -3.84
N PHE A 115 6.79 10.13 -3.06
CA PHE A 115 7.21 10.79 -1.83
C PHE A 115 8.49 11.59 -2.05
N TYR A 116 8.56 12.73 -1.37
CA TYR A 116 9.75 13.56 -1.32
C TYR A 116 10.05 13.94 0.12
N ILE A 117 11.30 13.79 0.54
CA ILE A 117 11.74 14.18 1.87
C ILE A 117 12.50 15.50 1.78
N ARG A 118 12.11 16.48 2.62
CA ARG A 118 12.70 17.83 2.69
C ARG A 118 12.72 18.56 1.34
N GLY A 119 11.72 18.30 0.49
CA GLY A 119 11.58 18.94 -0.81
C GLY A 119 12.59 18.49 -1.88
N VAL A 120 13.35 17.42 -1.63
CA VAL A 120 14.27 16.87 -2.64
C VAL A 120 13.47 16.02 -3.62
N SER A 121 13.17 16.61 -4.77
CA SER A 121 12.40 15.98 -5.85
C SER A 121 13.26 15.83 -7.10
N ASP A 122 13.01 14.80 -7.88
CA ASP A 122 13.53 14.65 -9.24
C ASP A 122 12.78 15.52 -10.28
N GLY A 123 11.72 16.18 -9.86
CA GLY A 123 10.92 17.09 -10.69
C GLY A 123 9.89 16.41 -11.57
N SER A 124 9.68 15.09 -11.44
CA SER A 124 8.96 14.36 -12.47
C SER A 124 7.79 13.52 -12.00
N ILE A 125 6.64 14.11 -11.83
CA ILE A 125 5.39 13.34 -11.93
C ILE A 125 5.09 12.95 -13.38
N MET A 126 5.32 13.84 -14.30
CA MET A 126 5.05 13.64 -15.73
C MET A 126 6.10 12.78 -16.45
N ASN A 127 7.30 12.62 -15.89
CA ASN A 127 8.41 11.86 -16.48
C ASN A 127 8.56 10.45 -15.93
N SER A 128 7.61 9.94 -15.18
CA SER A 128 7.58 8.54 -14.73
C SER A 128 7.76 7.54 -15.88
N TYR A 129 7.28 7.90 -17.06
CA TYR A 129 7.50 7.15 -18.29
C TYR A 129 8.94 7.22 -18.84
N ALA A 130 9.78 8.10 -18.32
CA ALA A 130 11.16 8.29 -18.79
C ALA A 130 12.20 7.49 -17.98
N GLY A 131 11.74 6.64 -17.03
CA GLY A 131 12.64 5.78 -16.25
C GLY A 131 13.45 6.55 -15.20
N THR A 132 12.94 7.66 -14.68
CA THR A 132 13.56 8.36 -13.56
C THR A 132 13.36 7.55 -12.27
N GLU A 133 14.39 7.46 -11.44
CA GLU A 133 14.32 6.82 -10.14
C GLU A 133 13.81 7.80 -9.08
N SER A 134 12.98 7.32 -8.16
CA SER A 134 12.55 8.10 -6.99
C SER A 134 13.76 8.53 -6.16
N THR A 135 13.69 9.71 -5.54
CA THR A 135 14.70 10.19 -4.60
C THR A 135 14.48 9.68 -3.18
N THR A 136 13.27 9.18 -2.89
CA THR A 136 12.88 8.60 -1.61
C THR A 136 12.57 7.12 -1.80
N ALA A 137 13.22 6.24 -1.04
CA ALA A 137 12.92 4.82 -1.08
C ALA A 137 11.78 4.48 -0.11
N LEU A 138 10.88 3.58 -0.54
CA LEU A 138 9.86 2.95 0.30
C LEU A 138 10.29 1.52 0.63
N TYR A 139 10.18 1.15 1.89
CA TYR A 139 10.46 -0.19 2.39
C TYR A 139 9.25 -0.75 3.14
N LEU A 140 8.96 -2.01 2.93
CA LEU A 140 8.09 -2.81 3.79
C LEU A 140 8.98 -3.81 4.52
N ASP A 141 9.06 -3.68 5.85
CA ASP A 141 10.04 -4.37 6.66
C ASP A 141 11.48 -4.18 6.09
N GLU A 142 12.12 -5.23 5.62
CA GLU A 142 13.45 -5.15 5.00
C GLU A 142 13.42 -5.17 3.46
N GLN A 143 12.23 -5.28 2.85
CA GLN A 143 12.05 -5.32 1.41
C GLN A 143 11.90 -3.92 0.81
N PRO A 144 12.73 -3.51 -0.16
CA PRO A 144 12.48 -2.32 -0.96
C PRO A 144 11.27 -2.53 -1.88
N LEU A 145 10.30 -1.63 -1.80
CA LEU A 145 9.14 -1.55 -2.69
C LEU A 145 9.33 -0.50 -3.79
N THR A 146 10.44 0.23 -3.77
CA THR A 146 10.71 1.26 -4.76
C THR A 146 10.98 0.62 -6.11
N ALA A 147 10.09 0.83 -7.06
CA ALA A 147 10.26 0.45 -8.45
C ALA A 147 10.61 1.69 -9.28
N GLN A 148 11.06 1.48 -10.52
CA GLN A 148 11.11 2.58 -11.47
C GLN A 148 9.70 3.10 -11.70
N SER A 149 9.55 4.41 -11.70
CA SER A 149 8.34 5.21 -11.92
C SER A 149 7.53 5.54 -10.66
N LEU A 150 6.54 4.78 -10.29
CA LEU A 150 5.58 5.17 -9.24
C LEU A 150 5.67 4.24 -8.03
N THR A 151 5.51 4.82 -6.85
CA THR A 151 5.46 4.06 -5.60
C THR A 151 4.16 3.24 -5.56
N PRO A 152 4.22 1.92 -5.20
CA PRO A 152 3.00 1.14 -5.00
C PRO A 152 2.14 1.76 -3.89
N ASP A 153 0.83 1.75 -4.07
CA ASP A 153 -0.12 2.27 -3.09
C ASP A 153 -0.47 1.18 -2.05
N LEU A 154 0.47 0.94 -1.15
CA LEU A 154 0.32 -0.05 -0.08
C LEU A 154 -0.76 0.38 0.91
N HIS A 155 -1.68 -0.55 1.23
CA HIS A 155 -2.65 -0.34 2.29
C HIS A 155 -2.02 -0.47 3.68
N VAL A 156 -2.32 0.50 4.56
CA VAL A 156 -1.72 0.60 5.89
C VAL A 156 -2.64 -0.07 6.91
N TYR A 157 -2.49 -1.39 7.07
CA TYR A 157 -3.21 -2.17 8.07
C TYR A 157 -2.28 -3.14 8.80
N ASP A 158 -2.52 -3.33 10.11
CA ASP A 158 -1.76 -4.23 10.97
C ASP A 158 -0.26 -3.92 10.96
N ILE A 159 0.05 -2.63 11.10
CA ILE A 159 1.38 -2.04 11.12
C ILE A 159 1.83 -1.80 12.55
N GLU A 160 3.10 -2.06 12.83
CA GLU A 160 3.72 -1.78 14.14
C GLU A 160 4.14 -0.32 14.25
N ARG A 161 4.81 0.20 13.23
CA ARG A 161 5.24 1.59 13.14
C ARG A 161 5.65 1.99 11.73
N VAL A 162 5.77 3.28 11.51
CA VAL A 162 6.39 3.85 10.31
C VAL A 162 7.61 4.65 10.72
N GLU A 163 8.74 4.40 10.07
CA GLU A 163 9.99 5.13 10.28
C GLU A 163 10.30 6.01 9.07
N VAL A 164 10.49 7.31 9.29
CA VAL A 164 10.92 8.26 8.25
C VAL A 164 12.39 8.63 8.54
N LEU A 165 13.27 8.14 7.69
CA LEU A 165 14.71 8.37 7.77
C LEU A 165 15.06 9.53 6.85
N MET A 166 15.55 10.63 7.40
CA MET A 166 15.78 11.86 6.66
C MET A 166 17.25 12.04 6.30
N GLY A 167 17.50 12.34 5.03
CA GLY A 167 18.84 12.52 4.47
C GLY A 167 19.35 11.29 3.73
N PRO A 168 20.50 11.37 3.04
CA PRO A 168 21.03 10.31 2.20
C PRO A 168 21.26 9.00 2.97
N GLN A 169 20.69 7.91 2.47
CA GLN A 169 20.77 6.58 3.09
C GLN A 169 21.32 5.52 2.12
N GLY A 170 21.91 5.92 1.00
CA GLY A 170 22.33 5.00 -0.07
C GLY A 170 23.31 3.91 0.36
N THR A 171 24.10 4.11 1.40
CA THR A 171 25.07 3.13 1.91
C THR A 171 24.39 1.90 2.52
N LEU A 172 23.27 2.09 3.25
CA LEU A 172 22.54 1.02 3.93
C LEU A 172 21.33 0.52 3.14
N TYR A 173 20.74 1.39 2.33
CA TYR A 173 19.46 1.15 1.67
C TYR A 173 19.56 1.15 0.14
N GLY A 174 20.72 1.40 -0.45
CA GLY A 174 20.92 1.31 -1.89
C GLY A 174 20.31 2.45 -2.70
N SER A 175 19.81 2.14 -3.90
CA SER A 175 19.25 3.10 -4.84
C SER A 175 17.98 3.78 -4.29
N SER A 176 17.62 4.92 -4.90
CA SER A 176 16.42 5.71 -4.54
C SER A 176 16.41 6.30 -3.11
N SER A 177 17.52 6.19 -2.37
CA SER A 177 17.63 6.66 -0.98
C SER A 177 18.42 7.98 -0.87
N THR A 178 18.30 8.86 -1.85
CA THR A 178 19.06 10.12 -1.91
C THR A 178 18.53 11.16 -0.94
N SER A 179 17.21 11.28 -0.80
CA SER A 179 16.57 12.21 0.14
C SER A 179 16.26 11.57 1.49
N GLY A 180 16.17 10.24 1.52
CA GLY A 180 15.84 9.45 2.69
C GLY A 180 14.99 8.24 2.36
N ASN A 181 14.46 7.60 3.39
CA ASN A 181 13.61 6.41 3.27
C ASN A 181 12.36 6.54 4.13
N ILE A 182 11.30 5.90 3.68
CA ILE A 182 10.11 5.61 4.47
C ILE A 182 10.08 4.09 4.66
N LYS A 183 10.11 3.63 5.91
CA LYS A 183 9.98 2.21 6.26
C LYS A 183 8.66 1.97 6.95
N ILE A 184 7.90 1.03 6.44
CA ILE A 184 6.68 0.52 7.07
C ILE A 184 7.05 -0.80 7.72
N ILE A 185 6.91 -0.88 9.04
CA ILE A 185 7.22 -2.07 9.81
C ILE A 185 5.91 -2.73 10.19
N THR A 186 5.72 -3.97 9.75
CA THR A 186 4.50 -4.73 10.03
C THR A 186 4.56 -5.39 11.40
N LYS A 187 3.40 -5.62 12.04
CA LYS A 187 3.35 -6.32 13.33
C LYS A 187 3.94 -7.72 13.20
N LYS A 188 4.91 -8.03 14.07
CA LYS A 188 5.49 -9.37 14.15
C LYS A 188 4.48 -10.34 14.79
N PRO A 189 4.50 -11.62 14.38
CA PRO A 189 3.78 -12.66 15.10
C PRO A 189 4.24 -12.77 16.57
N ASP A 190 3.28 -12.86 17.49
CA ASP A 190 3.53 -13.00 18.92
C ASP A 190 3.44 -14.48 19.31
N THR A 191 4.51 -15.03 19.91
CA THR A 191 4.60 -16.42 20.34
C THR A 191 3.87 -16.70 21.65
N SER A 192 3.45 -15.66 22.38
CA SER A 192 2.90 -15.76 23.73
C SER A 192 1.39 -16.02 23.76
N SER A 193 0.63 -15.47 22.81
CA SER A 193 -0.83 -15.46 22.87
C SER A 193 -1.53 -15.52 21.52
N LEU A 194 -2.71 -16.18 21.53
CA LEU A 194 -3.67 -16.04 20.44
C LEU A 194 -4.27 -14.63 20.51
N ASP A 195 -4.18 -13.91 19.41
CA ASP A 195 -4.76 -12.58 19.28
C ASP A 195 -5.49 -12.46 17.94
N TYR A 196 -6.57 -11.71 17.90
CA TYR A 196 -7.33 -11.45 16.67
C TYR A 196 -8.10 -10.15 16.78
N GLY A 197 -8.34 -9.52 15.64
CA GLY A 197 -9.15 -8.32 15.55
C GLY A 197 -9.76 -8.17 14.18
N PHE A 198 -10.74 -7.29 14.10
CA PHE A 198 -11.32 -6.85 12.84
C PHE A 198 -11.78 -5.40 12.97
N ASP A 199 -11.70 -4.69 11.86
CA ASP A 199 -12.15 -3.32 11.70
C ASP A 199 -13.14 -3.25 10.55
N VAL A 200 -14.22 -2.50 10.74
CA VAL A 200 -15.21 -2.23 9.70
C VAL A 200 -15.45 -0.74 9.65
N GLU A 201 -15.24 -0.16 8.50
CA GLU A 201 -15.50 1.25 8.27
C GLU A 201 -16.56 1.42 7.18
N TYR A 202 -17.38 2.42 7.33
CA TYR A 202 -18.42 2.80 6.39
C TYR A 202 -18.62 4.30 6.41
N GLY A 203 -18.47 4.92 5.27
CA GLY A 203 -18.55 6.37 5.15
C GLY A 203 -19.06 6.81 3.79
N SER A 204 -19.17 8.11 3.61
CA SER A 204 -19.37 8.73 2.29
C SER A 204 -18.91 10.17 2.33
N LEU A 205 -18.37 10.63 1.21
CA LEU A 205 -18.16 12.06 0.97
C LEU A 205 -19.52 12.71 0.65
N LYS A 206 -19.62 14.01 0.92
CA LYS A 206 -20.81 14.77 0.50
C LYS A 206 -20.93 14.74 -1.03
N GLU A 207 -22.05 14.21 -1.53
CA GLU A 207 -22.33 14.05 -2.97
C GLU A 207 -21.32 13.11 -3.68
N GLY A 208 -20.76 12.15 -2.96
CA GLY A 208 -19.97 11.03 -3.47
C GLY A 208 -20.62 9.70 -3.13
N ALA A 209 -20.09 8.62 -3.69
CA ALA A 209 -20.53 7.28 -3.38
C ALA A 209 -20.08 6.84 -1.97
N ILE A 210 -20.36 5.61 -1.64
CA ILE A 210 -20.10 5.03 -0.33
C ILE A 210 -18.70 4.45 -0.29
N ASP A 211 -17.95 4.82 0.74
CA ASP A 211 -16.69 4.18 1.11
C ASP A 211 -16.96 3.04 2.10
N SER A 212 -16.27 1.94 1.96
CA SER A 212 -16.33 0.84 2.92
C SER A 212 -14.99 0.13 3.03
N SER A 213 -14.63 -0.28 4.24
CA SER A 213 -13.50 -1.18 4.46
C SER A 213 -13.83 -2.30 5.42
N LEU A 214 -13.20 -3.44 5.20
CA LEU A 214 -13.23 -4.59 6.07
C LEU A 214 -11.81 -5.11 6.20
N GLU A 215 -11.30 -5.09 7.41
CA GLU A 215 -9.94 -5.46 7.74
C GLU A 215 -9.95 -6.45 8.90
N ALA A 216 -9.08 -7.45 8.88
CA ALA A 216 -8.99 -8.42 9.97
C ALA A 216 -7.59 -9.00 10.10
N PHE A 217 -7.23 -9.40 11.32
CA PHE A 217 -6.02 -10.17 11.58
C PHE A 217 -6.27 -11.30 12.56
N VAL A 218 -5.40 -12.30 12.50
CA VAL A 218 -5.27 -13.36 13.50
C VAL A 218 -3.81 -13.68 13.73
N ASN A 219 -3.42 -13.80 14.99
CA ASN A 219 -2.11 -14.22 15.46
C ASN A 219 -2.23 -15.55 16.16
N ILE A 220 -1.49 -16.57 15.74
CA ILE A 220 -1.58 -17.94 16.23
C ILE A 220 -0.19 -18.39 16.69
N PRO A 221 0.03 -18.58 18.01
CA PRO A 221 1.24 -19.23 18.51
C PRO A 221 1.35 -20.68 18.02
N ILE A 222 2.55 -21.08 17.59
CA ILE A 222 2.85 -22.42 17.10
C ILE A 222 3.96 -23.03 17.98
N GLY A 223 3.55 -23.73 19.01
CA GLY A 223 4.49 -24.25 20.03
C GLY A 223 4.98 -23.14 20.97
N SER A 224 6.25 -23.22 21.38
CA SER A 224 6.81 -22.29 22.39
C SER A 224 7.59 -21.11 21.79
N ASN A 225 8.02 -21.22 20.56
CA ASN A 225 9.00 -20.29 19.98
C ASN A 225 8.70 -19.91 18.52
N MET A 226 7.51 -20.22 18.03
CA MET A 226 7.05 -19.83 16.71
C MET A 226 5.63 -19.25 16.76
N ALA A 227 5.31 -18.38 15.86
CA ALA A 227 3.95 -17.88 15.65
C ALA A 227 3.69 -17.55 14.16
N ALA A 228 2.43 -17.57 13.80
CA ALA A 228 1.93 -17.11 12.52
C ALA A 228 0.97 -15.94 12.72
N ARG A 229 1.06 -14.92 11.88
CA ARG A 229 0.12 -13.80 11.82
C ARG A 229 -0.40 -13.65 10.41
N LEU A 230 -1.71 -13.71 10.26
CA LEU A 230 -2.41 -13.47 9.00
C LEU A 230 -3.22 -12.20 9.13
N SER A 231 -3.07 -11.27 8.21
CA SER A 231 -3.94 -10.10 8.05
C SER A 231 -4.50 -10.05 6.64
N ALA A 232 -5.74 -9.57 6.51
CA ALA A 232 -6.41 -9.42 5.23
C ALA A 232 -7.32 -8.19 5.24
N TYR A 233 -7.51 -7.57 4.08
CA TYR A 233 -8.32 -6.38 3.92
C TYR A 233 -9.02 -6.34 2.57
N ASN A 234 -10.18 -5.67 2.56
CA ASN A 234 -10.90 -5.27 1.36
C ASN A 234 -11.40 -3.85 1.58
N VAL A 235 -10.99 -2.94 0.71
CA VAL A 235 -11.29 -1.51 0.78
C VAL A 235 -11.95 -1.09 -0.52
N GLN A 236 -13.02 -0.33 -0.42
CA GLN A 236 -13.75 0.26 -1.52
C GLN A 236 -13.90 1.75 -1.26
N ASP A 237 -13.25 2.55 -2.08
CA ASP A 237 -13.40 4.00 -2.10
C ASP A 237 -14.41 4.35 -3.19
N GLY A 238 -15.51 4.97 -2.81
CA GLY A 238 -16.68 5.10 -3.65
C GLY A 238 -16.64 6.21 -4.70
N GLY A 239 -15.54 6.91 -4.84
CA GLY A 239 -15.44 8.01 -5.81
C GLY A 239 -16.25 9.26 -5.45
N TRP A 240 -15.98 10.35 -6.16
CA TRP A 240 -16.62 11.65 -5.91
C TRP A 240 -16.52 12.61 -7.11
N ILE A 241 -15.98 12.16 -8.23
CA ILE A 241 -15.86 12.94 -9.47
C ILE A 241 -16.80 12.34 -10.52
N ASP A 242 -17.72 13.14 -11.01
CA ASP A 242 -18.66 12.75 -12.06
C ASP A 242 -18.01 12.90 -13.45
N ASN A 243 -18.02 11.86 -14.25
CA ASN A 243 -17.71 11.96 -15.67
C ASN A 243 -18.99 12.37 -16.41
N GLN A 244 -19.05 13.65 -16.79
CA GLN A 244 -20.24 14.24 -17.40
C GLN A 244 -20.44 13.81 -18.85
N LYS A 245 -21.72 13.68 -19.25
CA LYS A 245 -22.08 13.44 -20.66
C LYS A 245 -21.61 14.57 -21.55
N ALA A 246 -20.83 14.22 -22.58
CA ALA A 246 -20.30 15.16 -23.53
C ALA A 246 -20.17 14.58 -24.94
N SER A 247 -20.03 15.49 -25.89
CA SER A 247 -19.79 15.16 -27.29
C SER A 247 -18.60 15.96 -27.79
N PHE A 248 -17.71 15.30 -28.49
CA PHE A 248 -16.57 15.90 -29.16
C PHE A 248 -16.66 15.67 -30.66
N THR A 249 -16.61 16.75 -31.44
CA THR A 249 -16.64 16.66 -32.93
C THR A 249 -15.31 17.10 -33.50
N TYR A 250 -14.70 16.29 -34.31
CA TYR A 250 -13.49 16.60 -35.06
C TYR A 250 -13.68 16.38 -36.56
N GLN A 251 -12.87 17.04 -37.37
CA GLN A 251 -12.91 16.93 -38.82
C GLN A 251 -11.68 16.18 -39.33
N ASN A 252 -11.92 15.19 -40.16
CA ASN A 252 -10.87 14.45 -40.86
C ASN A 252 -11.28 14.25 -42.33
N GLY A 253 -10.41 14.68 -43.27
CA GLY A 253 -10.68 14.57 -44.73
C GLY A 253 -11.94 15.31 -45.18
N GLY A 254 -12.36 16.40 -44.48
CA GLY A 254 -13.59 17.15 -44.80
C GLY A 254 -14.87 16.52 -44.25
N ILE A 255 -14.77 15.43 -43.49
CA ILE A 255 -15.89 14.74 -42.85
C ILE A 255 -15.86 15.05 -41.36
N ASN A 256 -17.02 15.41 -40.79
CA ASN A 256 -17.17 15.58 -39.33
C ASN A 256 -17.45 14.23 -38.67
N TYR A 257 -16.68 13.91 -37.64
CA TYR A 257 -16.85 12.76 -36.77
C TYR A 257 -17.23 13.25 -35.38
N THR A 258 -18.30 12.71 -34.80
CA THR A 258 -18.71 13.01 -33.45
C THR A 258 -18.57 11.79 -32.58
N ILE A 259 -17.84 11.94 -31.45
CA ILE A 259 -17.70 10.92 -30.41
C ILE A 259 -18.50 11.39 -29.20
N ASN A 260 -19.32 10.52 -28.65
CA ASN A 260 -20.06 10.76 -27.42
C ASN A 260 -19.52 9.83 -26.34
N ASN A 261 -19.37 10.29 -25.11
CA ASN A 261 -18.93 9.48 -23.97
C ASN A 261 -20.08 8.79 -23.22
N PHE A 262 -21.29 8.81 -23.79
CA PHE A 262 -22.51 8.25 -23.20
C PHE A 262 -23.25 7.32 -24.18
N THR A 263 -22.56 6.77 -25.17
CA THR A 263 -23.07 5.81 -26.14
C THR A 263 -22.02 4.77 -26.44
N ASP A 264 -22.45 3.51 -26.59
CA ASP A 264 -21.58 2.42 -27.02
C ASP A 264 -20.79 2.79 -28.30
N PRO A 265 -19.47 2.49 -28.41
CA PRO A 265 -18.62 1.76 -27.46
C PRO A 265 -17.96 2.62 -26.38
N TYR A 266 -18.30 3.88 -26.25
CA TYR A 266 -17.66 4.88 -25.36
C TYR A 266 -18.60 5.32 -24.23
N ASP A 267 -19.44 4.43 -23.71
CA ASP A 267 -20.33 4.72 -22.59
C ASP A 267 -19.56 4.71 -21.26
N VAL A 268 -18.92 5.84 -20.96
CA VAL A 268 -18.10 6.05 -19.75
C VAL A 268 -18.60 7.21 -18.90
N ALA A 269 -19.74 7.81 -19.25
CA ALA A 269 -20.32 8.91 -18.49
C ALA A 269 -21.13 8.37 -17.32
N GLU A 270 -20.59 8.49 -16.11
CA GLU A 270 -21.22 8.05 -14.87
C GLU A 270 -20.90 8.98 -13.70
N ASN A 271 -21.68 8.89 -12.64
CA ASN A 271 -21.40 9.59 -11.40
C ASN A 271 -20.33 8.84 -10.61
N ASP A 272 -19.56 9.58 -9.81
CA ASP A 272 -18.55 9.03 -8.91
C ASP A 272 -17.52 8.15 -9.64
N TYR A 273 -17.15 8.57 -10.86
CA TYR A 273 -16.31 7.81 -11.81
C TYR A 273 -14.91 7.45 -11.30
N ASN A 274 -14.40 8.13 -10.27
CA ASN A 274 -13.05 7.92 -9.72
C ASN A 274 -13.04 6.99 -8.50
N ASP A 275 -13.85 5.95 -8.53
CA ASP A 275 -13.84 4.91 -7.51
C ASP A 275 -12.57 4.07 -7.52
N SER A 276 -12.27 3.43 -6.39
CA SER A 276 -11.17 2.46 -6.31
C SER A 276 -11.50 1.28 -5.42
N THR A 277 -10.89 0.14 -5.75
CA THR A 277 -10.93 -1.06 -4.90
C THR A 277 -9.51 -1.51 -4.61
N LYS A 278 -9.29 -1.98 -3.38
CA LYS A 278 -8.02 -2.50 -2.93
C LYS A 278 -8.25 -3.71 -2.03
N GLU A 279 -7.70 -4.85 -2.40
CA GLU A 279 -7.79 -6.07 -1.61
C GLU A 279 -6.42 -6.69 -1.44
N GLY A 280 -6.18 -7.31 -0.29
CA GLY A 280 -4.90 -7.92 -0.04
C GLY A 280 -4.87 -8.80 1.20
N ALA A 281 -3.79 -9.57 1.29
CA ALA A 281 -3.52 -10.42 2.45
C ALA A 281 -2.02 -10.50 2.72
N ARG A 282 -1.66 -10.59 4.00
CA ARG A 282 -0.29 -10.77 4.45
C ARG A 282 -0.22 -11.93 5.44
N LEU A 283 0.66 -12.90 5.16
CA LEU A 283 1.03 -13.96 6.07
C LEU A 283 2.46 -13.72 6.54
N ARG A 284 2.68 -13.71 7.85
CA ARG A 284 3.99 -13.62 8.46
C ARG A 284 4.19 -14.79 9.41
N LEU A 285 5.34 -15.45 9.33
CA LEU A 285 5.78 -16.50 10.22
C LEU A 285 7.03 -16.04 10.94
N ALA A 286 7.04 -16.03 12.25
CA ALA A 286 8.23 -15.72 13.05
C ALA A 286 8.58 -16.87 13.94
N GLY A 287 9.88 -17.07 14.15
CA GLY A 287 10.43 -18.09 15.06
C GLY A 287 11.64 -17.54 15.78
N GLU A 288 11.67 -17.69 17.10
CA GLU A 288 12.75 -17.30 17.99
C GLU A 288 13.46 -18.57 18.48
N PHE A 289 14.76 -18.67 18.18
CA PHE A 289 15.61 -19.78 18.54
C PHE A 289 16.79 -19.28 19.35
N ASP A 290 17.47 -20.18 20.08
CA ASP A 290 18.53 -19.78 21.03
C ASP A 290 19.59 -18.82 20.47
N ASN A 291 19.93 -18.93 19.19
CA ASN A 291 21.00 -18.15 18.57
C ASN A 291 20.57 -17.35 17.35
N PHE A 292 19.33 -17.52 16.90
CA PHE A 292 18.83 -16.83 15.71
C PHE A 292 17.32 -16.70 15.71
N ASP A 293 16.86 -15.67 15.05
CA ASP A 293 15.45 -15.41 14.75
C ASP A 293 15.21 -15.63 13.26
N LEU A 294 14.09 -16.26 12.93
CA LEU A 294 13.60 -16.46 11.57
C LEU A 294 12.33 -15.66 11.38
N ASP A 295 12.26 -14.94 10.26
CA ASP A 295 11.08 -14.21 9.83
C ASP A 295 10.80 -14.51 8.35
N ILE A 296 9.60 -14.94 8.04
CA ILE A 296 9.14 -15.19 6.67
C ILE A 296 7.85 -14.40 6.47
N SER A 297 7.82 -13.56 5.45
CA SER A 297 6.65 -12.76 5.11
C SER A 297 6.25 -12.99 3.66
N PHE A 298 4.95 -13.07 3.46
CA PHE A 298 4.30 -13.05 2.15
C PHE A 298 3.19 -12.01 2.16
N LEU A 299 3.13 -11.19 1.13
CA LEU A 299 2.09 -10.19 0.90
C LEU A 299 1.61 -10.25 -0.54
N THR A 300 0.31 -10.18 -0.75
CA THR A 300 -0.32 -9.94 -2.05
C THR A 300 -1.29 -8.79 -1.93
N GLN A 301 -1.33 -7.92 -2.95
CA GLN A 301 -2.32 -6.85 -3.05
C GLN A 301 -2.72 -6.65 -4.51
N ASP A 302 -4.02 -6.57 -4.73
CA ASP A 302 -4.62 -6.18 -6.01
C ASP A 302 -5.37 -4.86 -5.81
N SER A 303 -5.16 -3.91 -6.73
CA SER A 303 -5.83 -2.61 -6.73
C SER A 303 -6.36 -2.28 -8.11
N ILE A 304 -7.58 -1.77 -8.16
CA ILE A 304 -8.21 -1.26 -9.37
C ILE A 304 -8.68 0.16 -9.07
N VAL A 305 -8.29 1.09 -9.93
CA VAL A 305 -8.67 2.50 -9.82
C VAL A 305 -9.30 2.93 -11.12
N ASN A 306 -10.51 3.43 -11.05
CA ASN A 306 -11.21 4.03 -12.18
C ASN A 306 -11.03 5.54 -12.17
N GLY A 307 -10.96 6.13 -13.36
CA GLY A 307 -10.80 7.57 -13.49
C GLY A 307 -9.51 8.15 -12.93
N SER A 308 -9.48 9.45 -12.81
CA SER A 308 -8.36 10.21 -12.23
C SER A 308 -8.91 11.30 -11.31
N TYR A 309 -8.05 11.83 -10.42
CA TYR A 309 -8.39 12.97 -9.55
C TYR A 309 -8.36 14.31 -10.28
N GLU A 310 -8.17 14.29 -11.58
CA GLU A 310 -8.20 15.50 -12.40
C GLU A 310 -9.62 15.91 -12.71
N THR A 311 -9.90 17.19 -12.56
CA THR A 311 -11.18 17.81 -12.89
C THR A 311 -11.02 18.81 -14.03
N ASP A 312 -12.08 19.05 -14.78
CA ASP A 312 -12.06 20.01 -15.89
C ASP A 312 -11.95 21.45 -15.39
N ILE A 313 -11.31 22.29 -16.19
CA ILE A 313 -11.23 23.72 -15.91
C ILE A 313 -12.62 24.32 -16.03
N LEU A 314 -12.93 25.26 -15.13
CA LEU A 314 -14.16 26.05 -15.15
C LEU A 314 -14.44 26.64 -16.55
N ASN A 315 -15.64 26.44 -17.03
CA ASN A 315 -16.23 27.21 -18.09
C ASN A 315 -17.31 28.15 -17.52
N ASP A 316 -17.78 29.11 -18.34
CA ASP A 316 -18.73 30.15 -17.93
C ASP A 316 -20.09 29.62 -17.39
N LEU A 317 -20.34 28.33 -17.54
CA LEU A 317 -21.62 27.68 -17.16
C LEU A 317 -21.53 26.89 -15.88
N GLN A 318 -20.32 26.64 -15.34
CA GLN A 318 -20.11 25.83 -14.15
C GLN A 318 -19.83 26.69 -12.91
N THR A 319 -20.36 26.29 -11.77
CA THR A 319 -19.95 26.86 -10.48
C THR A 319 -18.58 26.31 -10.08
N ALA A 320 -17.86 27.04 -9.22
CA ALA A 320 -16.58 26.58 -8.70
C ALA A 320 -16.67 25.20 -7.99
N GLU A 321 -17.81 24.89 -7.40
CA GLU A 321 -18.05 23.62 -6.73
C GLU A 321 -18.29 22.48 -7.73
N GLN A 322 -19.07 22.72 -8.77
CA GLN A 322 -19.30 21.73 -9.84
C GLN A 322 -17.99 21.39 -10.57
N SER A 323 -17.19 22.42 -10.93
CA SER A 323 -15.92 22.21 -11.61
C SER A 323 -14.90 21.38 -10.82
N ARG A 324 -14.98 21.38 -9.49
CA ARG A 324 -14.07 20.59 -8.64
C ARG A 324 -14.42 19.11 -8.57
N ARG A 325 -15.58 18.71 -9.07
CA ARG A 325 -16.11 17.35 -8.97
C ARG A 325 -16.59 16.79 -10.29
N THR A 326 -16.20 17.39 -11.38
CA THR A 326 -16.59 16.95 -12.72
C THR A 326 -15.41 16.88 -13.65
N ASN A 327 -15.42 15.88 -14.49
CA ASN A 327 -14.54 15.78 -15.64
C ASN A 327 -15.32 15.35 -16.89
N THR A 328 -14.62 15.29 -18.02
CA THR A 328 -15.19 14.91 -19.30
C THR A 328 -14.20 13.98 -19.99
N ARG A 329 -14.38 12.69 -19.77
CA ARG A 329 -13.55 11.63 -20.36
C ARG A 329 -14.32 10.90 -21.44
N PHE A 330 -13.65 10.53 -22.52
CA PHE A 330 -14.21 9.86 -23.70
C PHE A 330 -13.71 8.42 -23.87
N ALA A 331 -12.88 7.95 -22.95
CA ALA A 331 -12.37 6.58 -22.91
C ALA A 331 -12.28 6.12 -21.46
N PRO A 332 -12.39 4.79 -21.21
CA PRO A 332 -12.15 4.26 -19.86
C PRO A 332 -10.74 4.59 -19.39
N GLU A 333 -10.64 5.10 -18.17
CA GLU A 333 -9.38 5.34 -17.46
C GLU A 333 -9.30 4.33 -16.33
N VAL A 334 -8.73 3.16 -16.58
CA VAL A 334 -8.58 2.10 -15.58
C VAL A 334 -7.10 1.88 -15.32
N TYR A 335 -6.71 2.01 -14.07
CA TYR A 335 -5.37 1.68 -13.60
C TYR A 335 -5.44 0.46 -12.68
N LYS A 336 -4.59 -0.52 -12.95
CA LYS A 336 -4.44 -1.71 -12.11
C LYS A 336 -3.05 -1.73 -11.54
N ASP A 337 -2.94 -2.05 -10.26
CA ASP A 337 -1.66 -2.16 -9.56
C ASP A 337 -1.70 -3.41 -8.68
N ASN A 338 -1.11 -4.47 -9.18
CA ASN A 338 -1.10 -5.75 -8.51
C ASN A 338 0.34 -6.08 -8.14
N PHE A 339 0.59 -6.47 -6.90
CA PHE A 339 1.93 -6.87 -6.51
C PHE A 339 1.93 -8.00 -5.48
N ASP A 340 2.97 -8.81 -5.61
CA ASP A 340 3.31 -9.89 -4.70
C ASP A 340 4.70 -9.63 -4.09
N GLN A 341 4.82 -9.87 -2.79
CA GLN A 341 6.09 -9.79 -2.08
C GLN A 341 6.30 -11.04 -1.25
N MET A 342 7.50 -11.60 -1.33
CA MET A 342 7.95 -12.65 -0.43
C MET A 342 9.30 -12.25 0.14
N SER A 343 9.49 -12.42 1.45
CA SER A 343 10.78 -12.22 2.10
C SER A 343 11.07 -13.30 3.13
N ILE A 344 12.36 -13.57 3.30
CA ILE A 344 12.90 -14.39 4.37
C ILE A 344 14.05 -13.64 5.01
N SER A 345 14.04 -13.51 6.31
CA SER A 345 15.09 -12.90 7.11
C SER A 345 15.55 -13.84 8.22
N LEU A 346 16.86 -13.92 8.39
CA LEU A 346 17.52 -14.63 9.47
C LEU A 346 18.42 -13.64 10.19
N SER A 347 18.20 -13.44 11.48
CA SER A 347 19.02 -12.58 12.32
C SER A 347 19.52 -13.34 13.54
N GLY A 348 20.70 -13.00 14.02
CA GLY A 348 21.29 -13.65 15.19
C GLY A 348 22.72 -13.22 15.44
N SER A 349 23.24 -13.63 16.62
CA SER A 349 24.60 -13.35 17.04
C SER A 349 25.50 -14.55 16.79
N ILE A 350 26.57 -14.36 16.03
CA ILE A 350 27.60 -15.40 15.81
C ILE A 350 28.55 -15.45 17.01
N THR A 351 28.84 -14.29 17.57
CA THR A 351 29.64 -14.10 18.79
C THR A 351 29.04 -12.96 19.60
N ASP A 352 29.53 -12.74 20.84
CA ASP A 352 29.10 -11.62 21.69
C ASP A 352 29.29 -10.24 21.04
N ASP A 353 30.16 -10.13 20.03
CA ASP A 353 30.49 -8.87 19.36
C ASP A 353 30.02 -8.81 17.88
N ILE A 354 29.44 -9.91 17.35
CA ILE A 354 29.10 -9.99 15.92
C ILE A 354 27.65 -10.44 15.74
N ASP A 355 26.81 -9.51 15.32
CA ASP A 355 25.46 -9.77 14.86
C ASP A 355 25.41 -9.90 13.34
N VAL A 356 24.58 -10.78 12.86
CA VAL A 356 24.37 -11.02 11.43
C VAL A 356 22.89 -10.94 11.10
N VAL A 357 22.56 -10.22 10.05
CA VAL A 357 21.23 -10.19 9.44
C VAL A 357 21.38 -10.57 7.97
N LEU A 358 20.67 -11.63 7.58
CA LEU A 358 20.58 -12.09 6.19
C LEU A 358 19.12 -11.96 5.75
N THR A 359 18.87 -11.16 4.72
CA THR A 359 17.54 -11.01 4.14
C THR A 359 17.60 -11.31 2.65
N SER A 360 16.66 -12.10 2.18
CA SER A 360 16.40 -12.34 0.77
C SER A 360 14.94 -12.09 0.49
N SER A 361 14.66 -11.44 -0.63
CA SER A 361 13.28 -11.05 -0.96
C SER A 361 13.05 -11.02 -2.46
N ILE A 362 11.79 -11.22 -2.84
CA ILE A 362 11.28 -11.12 -4.20
C ILE A 362 10.09 -10.19 -4.16
N PHE A 363 10.06 -9.28 -5.11
CA PHE A 363 8.93 -8.35 -5.33
C PHE A 363 8.58 -8.37 -6.81
N GLU A 364 7.34 -8.69 -7.11
CA GLU A 364 6.76 -8.66 -8.46
C GLU A 364 5.61 -7.68 -8.48
N ARG A 365 5.52 -6.85 -9.52
CA ARG A 365 4.46 -5.86 -9.70
C ARG A 365 4.07 -5.78 -11.15
N ASP A 366 2.74 -5.79 -11.40
CA ASP A 366 2.11 -5.60 -12.70
C ASP A 366 1.20 -4.37 -12.65
N THR A 367 1.35 -3.42 -13.61
CA THR A 367 0.59 -2.16 -13.66
C THR A 367 0.04 -1.87 -15.04
#